data_8dd92127789ed70f720c870649a74ae5
#
_entry.id   8dd92127789ed70f720c870649a74ae5
#
_cell.length_a   1.000
_cell.length_b   1.000
_cell.length_c   1.000
_cell.angle_alpha   90.00
_cell.angle_beta   90.00
_cell.angle_gamma   90.00
#
_symmetry.space_group_name_H-M   'P 1'
#
loop_
_entity.id
_entity.type
_entity.pdbx_description
1 polymer ?
#
loop_
_entity_poly.entity_id
_entity_poly.type
_entity_poly.pdbx_seq_one_letter_code
_entity_poly.pdbx_strand_id
1 'polypeptide(L)'
;EGNLKSMQISRFKVNLPGAFSLEGGGELYNLTDSTTRSAALDLKMQTGNLNFLTALGGMTPGAPLVIPDSMLLDARLGMEGSKYDARLLLKEGEGRLGLTAALNSTTEAYTADLHIEDLQINHFLPKDSIYEFSASLAAHGRGFDFTSYKTAAALKATIDKLHYGDYKISGIGLTGTVKNAVANVQLTSDNPLLKMTADAEYHLAHHYPDGKVGLNVTGIDTEKLFGVSLGKNSGKPLDLQLTGEVRKERVFTHLTAGDLKLNLS
;
A
#
# COMPACT_ATOMS: atom_id res chain seq x y z
N GLU A 1 11.25 4.36 36.03
CA GLU A 1 10.73 3.79 37.29
C GLU A 1 9.27 3.46 37.12
N GLY A 2 8.75 2.45 37.81
CA GLY A 2 7.33 2.13 37.74
C GLY A 2 7.01 0.68 38.03
N ASN A 3 5.75 0.38 37.88
CA ASN A 3 5.20 -0.97 37.98
C ASN A 3 4.14 -1.16 36.86
N LEU A 4 3.43 -2.29 36.83
CA LEU A 4 2.41 -2.56 35.80
C LEU A 4 1.20 -1.61 35.85
N LYS A 5 1.01 -0.85 36.96
CA LYS A 5 -0.05 0.14 37.08
C LYS A 5 0.38 1.53 36.58
N SER A 6 1.69 1.86 36.68
CA SER A 6 2.22 3.13 36.23
C SER A 6 3.73 2.99 35.95
N MET A 7 4.12 3.20 34.73
CA MET A 7 5.52 3.18 34.31
C MET A 7 5.80 4.42 33.48
N GLN A 8 6.79 5.19 33.89
CA GLN A 8 7.33 6.30 33.14
C GLN A 8 8.73 5.96 32.62
N ILE A 9 8.90 6.05 31.34
CA ILE A 9 10.20 5.90 30.66
C ILE A 9 10.64 7.31 30.26
N SER A 10 11.36 8.00 31.13
CA SER A 10 11.75 9.39 30.90
C SER A 10 12.59 9.53 29.62
N ARG A 11 13.54 8.63 29.45
CA ARG A 11 14.33 8.50 28.23
C ARG A 11 15.12 7.19 28.26
N PHE A 12 15.14 6.51 27.16
CA PHE A 12 16.16 5.48 26.90
C PHE A 12 16.93 5.83 25.62
N LYS A 13 18.16 5.40 25.58
CA LYS A 13 19.02 5.53 24.40
C LYS A 13 19.80 4.24 24.22
N VAL A 14 19.70 3.68 23.03
CA VAL A 14 20.51 2.56 22.59
C VAL A 14 21.35 3.05 21.41
N ASN A 15 22.65 2.96 21.55
CA ASN A 15 23.58 3.38 20.51
C ASN A 15 24.54 2.24 20.20
N LEU A 16 24.48 1.76 18.98
CA LEU A 16 25.48 0.84 18.43
C LEU A 16 26.31 1.62 17.41
N PRO A 17 27.54 2.00 17.79
CA PRO A 17 28.37 2.87 16.95
C PRO A 17 28.54 2.36 15.53
N GLY A 18 28.27 3.23 14.55
CA GLY A 18 28.32 2.89 13.13
C GLY A 18 27.11 2.11 12.58
N ALA A 19 26.24 1.58 13.45
CA ALA A 19 25.09 0.78 13.05
C ALA A 19 23.77 1.51 13.23
N PHE A 20 23.40 1.91 14.45
CA PHE A 20 22.19 2.69 14.68
C PHE A 20 22.21 3.43 16.01
N SER A 21 21.41 4.47 16.10
CA SER A 21 21.02 5.14 17.33
C SER A 21 19.50 5.09 17.47
N LEU A 22 19.00 4.62 18.60
CA LEU A 22 17.58 4.58 18.95
C LEU A 22 17.40 5.34 20.26
N GLU A 23 16.52 6.32 20.24
CA GLU A 23 16.09 7.06 21.41
C GLU A 23 14.58 6.97 21.55
N GLY A 24 14.11 6.97 22.79
CA GLY A 24 12.67 6.97 23.03
C GLY A 24 12.34 7.28 24.47
N GLY A 25 11.06 7.48 24.68
CA GLY A 25 10.47 7.71 26.00
C GLY A 25 8.97 7.53 25.94
N GLY A 26 8.32 7.62 27.08
CA GLY A 26 6.89 7.49 27.11
C GLY A 26 6.31 7.14 28.47
N GLU A 27 5.01 6.97 28.47
CA GLU A 27 4.23 6.70 29.67
C GLU A 27 3.29 5.52 29.42
N LEU A 28 3.17 4.68 30.41
CA LEU A 28 2.34 3.48 30.39
C LEU A 28 1.53 3.40 31.67
N TYR A 29 0.22 3.31 31.57
CA TYR A 29 -0.68 3.24 32.71
C TYR A 29 -1.64 2.07 32.59
N ASN A 30 -1.89 1.40 33.72
CA ASN A 30 -2.92 0.34 33.88
C ASN A 30 -2.91 -0.73 32.78
N LEU A 31 -1.75 -1.16 32.33
CA LEU A 31 -1.60 -2.06 31.17
C LEU A 31 -2.40 -3.38 31.26
N THR A 32 -2.73 -3.79 32.49
CA THR A 32 -3.48 -5.02 32.76
C THR A 32 -5.00 -4.82 32.72
N ASP A 33 -5.49 -3.58 32.67
CA ASP A 33 -6.92 -3.27 32.62
C ASP A 33 -7.28 -2.73 31.24
N SER A 34 -7.98 -3.52 30.46
CA SER A 34 -8.34 -3.21 29.08
C SER A 34 -9.22 -1.96 28.90
N THR A 35 -9.84 -1.47 29.95
CA THR A 35 -10.75 -0.31 29.94
C THR A 35 -10.03 1.00 30.24
N THR A 36 -9.04 0.95 31.14
CA THR A 36 -8.35 2.14 31.66
C THR A 36 -6.88 2.22 31.25
N ARG A 37 -6.37 1.22 30.53
CA ARG A 37 -4.99 1.20 30.04
C ARG A 37 -4.73 2.36 29.09
N SER A 38 -3.56 2.96 29.25
CA SER A 38 -3.07 3.95 28.32
C SER A 38 -1.57 3.81 28.10
N ALA A 39 -1.12 4.17 26.92
CA ALA A 39 0.28 4.26 26.57
C ALA A 39 0.52 5.39 25.58
N ALA A 40 1.65 6.08 25.73
CA ALA A 40 2.17 7.03 24.78
C ALA A 40 3.67 6.79 24.67
N LEU A 41 4.14 6.44 23.48
CA LEU A 41 5.56 6.17 23.19
C LEU A 41 6.02 7.05 22.03
N ASP A 42 7.15 7.72 22.24
CA ASP A 42 7.89 8.43 21.22
C ASP A 42 9.21 7.71 20.96
N LEU A 43 9.48 7.42 19.68
CA LEU A 43 10.67 6.71 19.24
C LEU A 43 11.35 7.50 18.12
N LYS A 44 12.68 7.63 18.20
CA LYS A 44 13.50 8.20 17.13
C LYS A 44 14.64 7.26 16.84
N MET A 45 14.83 6.93 15.58
CA MET A 45 15.91 6.07 15.14
C MET A 45 16.67 6.72 13.99
N GLN A 46 17.96 6.57 14.03
CA GLN A 46 18.86 6.86 12.92
C GLN A 46 19.64 5.59 12.59
N THR A 47 19.62 5.18 11.34
CA THR A 47 20.40 4.04 10.88
C THR A 47 21.79 4.46 10.42
N GLY A 48 22.74 3.58 10.59
CA GLY A 48 24.03 3.53 9.91
C GLY A 48 24.14 2.20 9.18
N ASN A 49 25.30 1.60 9.16
CA ASN A 49 25.51 0.31 8.50
C ASN A 49 24.92 -0.84 9.30
N LEU A 50 23.80 -1.38 8.83
CA LEU A 50 23.09 -2.50 9.46
C LEU A 50 23.39 -3.87 8.84
N ASN A 51 24.44 -3.99 8.03
CA ASN A 51 24.80 -5.25 7.36
C ASN A 51 25.04 -6.43 8.34
N PHE A 52 25.40 -6.15 9.59
CA PHE A 52 25.55 -7.18 10.61
C PHE A 52 24.23 -7.88 10.98
N LEU A 53 23.07 -7.21 10.83
CA LEU A 53 21.76 -7.80 11.10
C LEU A 53 21.42 -8.92 10.13
N THR A 54 21.94 -8.87 8.91
CA THR A 54 21.77 -9.94 7.93
C THR A 54 22.43 -11.24 8.40
N ALA A 55 23.57 -11.13 9.11
CA ALA A 55 24.26 -12.27 9.69
C ALA A 55 23.56 -12.83 10.95
N LEU A 56 22.95 -11.96 11.76
CA LEU A 56 22.26 -12.35 13.00
C LEU A 56 20.86 -12.93 12.75
N GLY A 57 20.16 -12.42 11.73
CA GLY A 57 18.77 -12.82 11.42
C GLY A 57 18.62 -14.08 10.57
N GLY A 58 19.70 -14.80 10.25
CA GLY A 58 19.64 -15.93 9.32
C GLY A 58 19.22 -15.52 7.90
N MET A 59 19.21 -14.22 7.61
CA MET A 59 18.98 -13.71 6.26
C MET A 59 20.20 -14.08 5.42
N THR A 60 19.96 -14.83 4.36
CA THR A 60 21.02 -15.22 3.41
C THR A 60 21.71 -13.98 2.85
N PRO A 61 23.05 -13.99 2.72
CA PRO A 61 23.77 -12.94 2.01
C PRO A 61 23.13 -12.74 0.63
N GLY A 62 22.69 -11.52 0.35
CA GLY A 62 21.93 -11.21 -0.88
C GLY A 62 20.42 -11.16 -0.67
N ALA A 63 19.94 -10.99 0.58
CA ALA A 63 18.55 -10.65 0.85
C ALA A 63 18.06 -9.53 -0.10
N PRO A 64 16.85 -9.64 -0.63
CA PRO A 64 16.33 -8.64 -1.56
C PRO A 64 16.15 -7.27 -0.90
N LEU A 65 15.95 -7.22 0.41
CA LEU A 65 15.72 -5.99 1.18
C LEU A 65 16.99 -5.58 1.92
N VAL A 66 17.37 -4.32 1.76
CA VAL A 66 18.49 -3.65 2.47
C VAL A 66 17.89 -2.47 3.24
N ILE A 67 18.41 -2.19 4.43
CA ILE A 67 18.08 -0.97 5.16
C ILE A 67 19.16 0.07 4.82
N PRO A 68 18.80 1.21 4.19
CA PRO A 68 19.77 2.23 3.82
C PRO A 68 20.46 2.85 5.04
N ASP A 69 21.71 3.26 4.85
CA ASP A 69 22.44 4.05 5.82
C ASP A 69 21.82 5.46 5.91
N SER A 70 21.92 6.08 7.10
CA SER A 70 21.43 7.45 7.34
C SER A 70 19.91 7.65 7.23
N MET A 71 19.14 6.58 7.29
CA MET A 71 17.68 6.67 7.37
C MET A 71 17.27 7.20 8.75
N LEU A 72 16.32 8.11 8.77
CA LEU A 72 15.74 8.66 9.99
C LEU A 72 14.31 8.16 10.13
N LEU A 73 13.98 7.66 11.31
CA LEU A 73 12.62 7.26 11.68
C LEU A 73 12.20 8.02 12.93
N ASP A 74 11.00 8.64 12.86
CA ASP A 74 10.29 9.23 14.00
C ASP A 74 8.94 8.53 14.10
N ALA A 75 8.65 7.93 15.25
CA ALA A 75 7.41 7.20 15.47
C ALA A 75 6.77 7.59 16.78
N ARG A 76 5.45 7.78 16.75
CA ARG A 76 4.60 7.95 17.92
C ARG A 76 3.54 6.89 17.92
N LEU A 77 3.39 6.24 19.06
CA LEU A 77 2.40 5.20 19.29
C LEU A 77 1.55 5.59 20.49
N GLY A 78 0.24 5.57 20.31
CA GLY A 78 -0.75 5.86 21.34
C GLY A 78 -1.68 4.67 21.57
N MET A 79 -2.13 4.55 22.81
CA MET A 79 -3.17 3.61 23.20
C MET A 79 -4.00 4.21 24.33
N GLU A 80 -5.32 4.17 24.19
CA GLU A 80 -6.28 4.55 25.23
C GLU A 80 -7.45 3.57 25.23
N GLY A 81 -7.49 2.71 26.24
CA GLY A 81 -8.47 1.62 26.30
C GLY A 81 -8.38 0.70 25.06
N SER A 82 -9.41 0.74 24.24
CA SER A 82 -9.50 0.00 22.98
C SER A 82 -9.05 0.78 21.74
N LYS A 83 -8.66 2.04 21.92
CA LYS A 83 -8.20 2.89 20.82
C LYS A 83 -6.68 2.84 20.73
N TYR A 84 -6.20 2.72 19.52
CA TYR A 84 -4.77 2.72 19.16
C TYR A 84 -4.55 3.75 18.07
N ASP A 85 -3.47 4.47 18.16
CA ASP A 85 -3.00 5.37 17.12
C ASP A 85 -1.51 5.21 16.89
N ALA A 86 -1.10 5.42 15.65
CA ALA A 86 0.30 5.41 15.24
C ALA A 86 0.56 6.53 14.24
N ARG A 87 1.67 7.21 14.42
CA ARG A 87 2.24 8.11 13.44
C ARG A 87 3.70 7.71 13.21
N LEU A 88 4.08 7.58 11.96
CA LEU A 88 5.43 7.24 11.56
C LEU A 88 5.86 8.21 10.46
N LEU A 89 7.06 8.73 10.59
CA LEU A 89 7.75 9.52 9.58
C LEU A 89 9.13 8.90 9.34
N LEU A 90 9.35 8.47 8.10
CA LEU A 90 10.64 7.97 7.64
C LEU A 90 11.21 8.95 6.63
N LYS A 91 12.51 9.21 6.72
CA LYS A 91 13.28 9.97 5.74
C LYS A 91 14.49 9.17 5.31
N GLU A 92 14.73 9.14 4.01
CA GLU A 92 15.90 8.54 3.38
C GLU A 92 16.34 9.43 2.21
N GLY A 93 17.49 10.09 2.36
CA GLY A 93 17.90 11.12 1.41
C GLY A 93 16.86 12.24 1.30
N GLU A 94 16.39 12.51 0.09
CA GLU A 94 15.28 13.44 -0.17
C GLU A 94 13.91 12.76 0.00
N GLY A 95 13.89 11.42 0.00
CA GLY A 95 12.67 10.63 0.09
C GLY A 95 12.02 10.67 1.47
N ARG A 96 10.70 10.63 1.49
CA ARG A 96 9.87 10.67 2.71
C ARG A 96 8.75 9.65 2.64
N LEU A 97 8.44 9.06 3.78
CA LEU A 97 7.25 8.26 3.99
C LEU A 97 6.59 8.71 5.29
N GLY A 98 5.34 9.10 5.20
CA GLY A 98 4.47 9.42 6.34
C GLY A 98 3.35 8.42 6.44
N LEU A 99 3.13 7.85 7.62
CA LEU A 99 1.99 7.00 7.94
C LEU A 99 1.28 7.54 9.16
N THR A 100 -0.05 7.65 9.07
CA THR A 100 -0.93 7.86 10.22
C THR A 100 -1.97 6.77 10.22
N ALA A 101 -2.17 6.09 11.34
CA ALA A 101 -3.14 5.02 11.47
C ALA A 101 -3.87 5.11 12.81
N ALA A 102 -5.14 4.73 12.82
CA ALA A 102 -5.92 4.59 14.04
C ALA A 102 -6.81 3.33 13.97
N LEU A 103 -6.99 2.70 15.11
CA LEU A 103 -7.81 1.50 15.27
C LEU A 103 -8.58 1.57 16.58
N ASN A 104 -9.85 1.23 16.53
CA ASN A 104 -10.64 0.92 17.73
C ASN A 104 -10.97 -0.58 17.72
N SER A 105 -10.33 -1.35 18.60
CA SER A 105 -10.48 -2.81 18.64
C SER A 105 -11.85 -3.30 19.12
N THR A 106 -12.63 -2.45 19.79
CA THR A 106 -14.00 -2.79 20.23
C THR A 106 -15.01 -2.63 19.10
N THR A 107 -14.88 -1.55 18.31
CA THR A 107 -15.79 -1.27 17.21
C THR A 107 -15.25 -1.77 15.87
N GLU A 108 -14.01 -2.25 15.85
CA GLU A 108 -13.25 -2.62 14.66
C GLU A 108 -13.14 -1.49 13.61
N ALA A 109 -13.34 -0.25 14.04
CA ALA A 109 -13.20 0.91 13.17
C ALA A 109 -11.70 1.26 13.00
N TYR A 110 -11.29 1.52 11.78
CA TYR A 110 -9.91 1.85 11.44
C TYR A 110 -9.80 2.95 10.38
N THR A 111 -8.69 3.66 10.44
CA THR A 111 -8.22 4.58 9.41
C THR A 111 -6.73 4.40 9.19
N ALA A 112 -6.26 4.60 7.97
CA ALA A 112 -4.85 4.65 7.65
C ALA A 112 -4.61 5.60 6.48
N ASP A 113 -3.64 6.50 6.63
CA ASP A 113 -3.19 7.41 5.60
C ASP A 113 -1.68 7.22 5.43
N LEU A 114 -1.26 6.84 4.24
CA LEU A 114 0.14 6.68 3.83
C LEU A 114 0.44 7.68 2.73
N HIS A 115 1.54 8.38 2.87
CA HIS A 115 2.07 9.28 1.86
C HIS A 115 3.55 8.99 1.66
N ILE A 116 3.94 8.75 0.42
CA ILE A 116 5.32 8.49 0.00
C ILE A 116 5.69 9.55 -1.03
N GLU A 117 6.81 10.21 -0.82
CA GLU A 117 7.33 11.28 -1.67
C GLU A 117 8.80 11.00 -2.00
N ASP A 118 9.10 10.89 -3.28
CA ASP A 118 10.43 10.78 -3.87
C ASP A 118 11.36 9.73 -3.23
N LEU A 119 10.78 8.64 -2.69
CA LEU A 119 11.53 7.58 -2.04
C LEU A 119 12.31 6.76 -3.08
N GLN A 120 13.62 6.57 -2.83
CA GLN A 120 14.49 5.80 -3.69
C GLN A 120 14.39 4.31 -3.35
N ILE A 121 13.49 3.60 -4.01
CA ILE A 121 13.20 2.19 -3.71
C ILE A 121 14.42 1.30 -3.97
N ASN A 122 15.26 1.62 -4.96
CA ASN A 122 16.50 0.89 -5.25
C ASN A 122 17.52 0.92 -4.08
N HIS A 123 17.41 1.87 -3.16
CA HIS A 123 18.22 1.87 -1.93
C HIS A 123 17.78 0.78 -0.96
N PHE A 124 16.50 0.39 -1.00
CA PHE A 124 15.93 -0.69 -0.18
C PHE A 124 15.96 -2.03 -0.93
N LEU A 125 15.75 -2.00 -2.24
CA LEU A 125 15.66 -3.16 -3.14
C LEU A 125 16.69 -3.01 -4.28
N PRO A 126 17.98 -3.14 -4.02
CA PRO A 126 19.04 -2.80 -5.00
C PRO A 126 19.09 -3.73 -6.22
N LYS A 127 18.39 -4.87 -6.17
CA LYS A 127 18.29 -5.80 -7.31
C LYS A 127 17.10 -5.55 -8.21
N ASP A 128 16.17 -4.71 -7.76
CA ASP A 128 14.97 -4.37 -8.54
C ASP A 128 15.21 -3.07 -9.30
N SER A 129 14.64 -3.00 -10.49
CA SER A 129 14.72 -1.82 -11.35
C SER A 129 13.71 -0.73 -10.96
N ILE A 130 13.31 -0.65 -9.68
CA ILE A 130 12.44 0.40 -9.15
C ILE A 130 13.32 1.47 -8.51
N TYR A 131 13.22 2.66 -9.03
CA TYR A 131 14.01 3.81 -8.57
C TYR A 131 13.15 4.74 -7.73
N GLU A 132 12.78 5.87 -8.25
CA GLU A 132 12.00 6.90 -7.57
C GLU A 132 10.52 6.51 -7.49
N PHE A 133 9.94 6.65 -6.31
CA PHE A 133 8.54 6.30 -6.05
C PHE A 133 7.83 7.36 -5.21
N SER A 134 6.67 7.82 -5.70
CA SER A 134 5.74 8.67 -4.97
C SER A 134 4.33 8.12 -5.09
N ALA A 135 3.66 7.96 -3.97
CA ALA A 135 2.32 7.39 -3.90
C ALA A 135 1.56 7.88 -2.67
N SER A 136 0.25 7.82 -2.72
CA SER A 136 -0.60 8.00 -1.56
C SER A 136 -1.62 6.87 -1.42
N LEU A 137 -2.01 6.60 -0.17
CA LEU A 137 -3.05 5.64 0.15
C LEU A 137 -3.84 6.16 1.34
N ALA A 138 -5.17 6.18 1.20
CA ALA A 138 -6.10 6.45 2.28
C ALA A 138 -7.07 5.28 2.39
N ALA A 139 -7.19 4.72 3.59
CA ALA A 139 -8.09 3.63 3.88
C ALA A 139 -8.89 3.92 5.15
N HIS A 140 -10.15 3.56 5.15
CA HIS A 140 -10.98 3.61 6.35
C HIS A 140 -12.05 2.53 6.30
N GLY A 141 -12.49 2.09 7.46
CA GLY A 141 -13.50 1.06 7.50
C GLY A 141 -13.89 0.64 8.89
N ARG A 142 -14.73 -0.38 8.91
CA ARG A 142 -15.18 -1.07 10.10
C ARG A 142 -15.38 -2.55 9.78
N GLY A 143 -14.86 -3.42 10.65
CA GLY A 143 -14.87 -4.87 10.48
C GLY A 143 -13.73 -5.37 9.60
N PHE A 144 -13.26 -6.58 9.88
CA PHE A 144 -12.17 -7.23 9.16
C PHE A 144 -12.60 -8.49 8.40
N ASP A 145 -13.84 -8.95 8.65
CA ASP A 145 -14.45 -10.01 7.87
C ASP A 145 -15.21 -9.43 6.68
N PHE A 146 -14.55 -9.38 5.52
CA PHE A 146 -15.10 -8.80 4.30
C PHE A 146 -16.25 -9.61 3.69
N THR A 147 -16.47 -10.84 4.14
CA THR A 147 -17.65 -11.64 3.74
C THR A 147 -18.89 -11.29 4.57
N SER A 148 -18.69 -10.56 5.67
CA SER A 148 -19.77 -10.10 6.54
C SER A 148 -20.50 -8.90 5.96
N TYR A 149 -21.83 -8.94 6.00
CA TYR A 149 -22.69 -7.79 5.65
C TYR A 149 -22.54 -6.58 6.58
N LYS A 150 -21.88 -6.75 7.74
CA LYS A 150 -21.62 -5.67 8.70
C LYS A 150 -20.34 -4.91 8.40
N THR A 151 -19.47 -5.48 7.60
CA THR A 151 -18.19 -4.87 7.22
C THR A 151 -18.43 -3.80 6.15
N ALA A 152 -17.80 -2.66 6.37
CA ALA A 152 -17.71 -1.58 5.39
C ALA A 152 -16.29 -1.04 5.37
N ALA A 153 -15.71 -0.96 4.19
CA ALA A 153 -14.35 -0.46 3.99
C ALA A 153 -14.27 0.37 2.71
N ALA A 154 -13.39 1.34 2.70
CA ALA A 154 -13.03 2.08 1.50
C ALA A 154 -11.52 2.29 1.46
N LEU A 155 -10.98 2.23 0.24
CA LEU A 155 -9.58 2.44 -0.08
C LEU A 155 -9.48 3.39 -1.26
N LYS A 156 -8.57 4.35 -1.18
CA LYS A 156 -8.13 5.16 -2.32
C LYS A 156 -6.62 5.18 -2.33
N ALA A 157 -6.02 4.86 -3.48
CA ALA A 157 -4.58 4.93 -3.67
C ALA A 157 -4.26 5.64 -4.99
N THR A 158 -3.13 6.35 -5.02
CA THR A 158 -2.57 6.92 -6.24
C THR A 158 -1.10 6.58 -6.36
N ILE A 159 -0.62 6.37 -7.56
CA ILE A 159 0.80 6.38 -7.89
C ILE A 159 1.05 7.65 -8.69
N ASP A 160 1.71 8.61 -8.04
CA ASP A 160 2.00 9.91 -8.62
C ASP A 160 3.28 9.87 -9.46
N LYS A 161 4.24 9.02 -9.04
CA LYS A 161 5.51 8.82 -9.70
C LYS A 161 6.04 7.41 -9.44
N LEU A 162 6.40 6.69 -10.48
CA LEU A 162 7.12 5.42 -10.43
C LEU A 162 8.12 5.36 -11.56
N HIS A 163 9.40 5.30 -11.22
CA HIS A 163 10.47 5.08 -12.19
C HIS A 163 10.87 3.60 -12.13
N TYR A 164 10.50 2.85 -13.16
CA TYR A 164 10.77 1.41 -13.30
C TYR A 164 11.56 1.12 -14.58
N GLY A 165 12.81 0.72 -14.44
CA GLY A 165 13.71 0.57 -15.61
C GLY A 165 13.78 1.88 -16.39
N ASP A 166 13.42 1.82 -17.65
CA ASP A 166 13.37 2.98 -18.55
C ASP A 166 11.99 3.68 -18.55
N TYR A 167 11.03 3.18 -17.79
CA TYR A 167 9.66 3.68 -17.79
C TYR A 167 9.42 4.66 -16.65
N LYS A 168 8.82 5.80 -17.00
CA LYS A 168 8.27 6.76 -16.03
C LYS A 168 6.76 6.64 -16.03
N ILE A 169 6.23 6.09 -14.97
CA ILE A 169 4.82 5.81 -14.77
C ILE A 169 4.24 6.83 -13.79
N SER A 170 3.08 7.37 -14.10
CA SER A 170 2.38 8.34 -13.25
C SER A 170 0.87 8.30 -13.54
N GLY A 171 0.08 8.96 -12.68
CA GLY A 171 -1.35 9.11 -12.91
C GLY A 171 -2.14 7.80 -12.85
N ILE A 172 -1.71 6.86 -11.98
CA ILE A 172 -2.48 5.65 -11.69
C ILE A 172 -3.30 5.88 -10.43
N GLY A 173 -4.59 5.64 -10.50
CA GLY A 173 -5.53 5.71 -9.39
C GLY A 173 -6.21 4.36 -9.15
N LEU A 174 -6.37 4.00 -7.88
CA LEU A 174 -7.13 2.83 -7.43
C LEU A 174 -8.14 3.28 -6.38
N THR A 175 -9.40 2.93 -6.58
CA THR A 175 -10.42 3.04 -5.53
C THR A 175 -11.05 1.67 -5.30
N GLY A 176 -11.27 1.37 -4.03
CA GLY A 176 -11.90 0.12 -3.63
C GLY A 176 -12.92 0.38 -2.53
N THR A 177 -14.04 -0.31 -2.57
CA THR A 177 -15.02 -0.30 -1.48
C THR A 177 -15.51 -1.70 -1.22
N VAL A 178 -15.79 -1.99 0.05
CA VAL A 178 -16.53 -3.19 0.46
C VAL A 178 -17.73 -2.73 1.27
N LYS A 179 -18.90 -3.15 0.88
CA LYS A 179 -20.16 -2.89 1.61
C LYS A 179 -21.15 -4.01 1.32
N ASN A 180 -21.84 -4.48 2.35
CA ASN A 180 -22.80 -5.57 2.22
C ASN A 180 -22.21 -6.83 1.56
N ALA A 181 -20.97 -7.17 1.89
CA ALA A 181 -20.20 -8.27 1.29
C ALA A 181 -20.04 -8.17 -0.24
N VAL A 182 -20.11 -6.97 -0.80
CA VAL A 182 -19.80 -6.69 -2.21
C VAL A 182 -18.56 -5.81 -2.27
N ALA A 183 -17.56 -6.26 -2.98
CA ALA A 183 -16.37 -5.49 -3.30
C ALA A 183 -16.55 -4.80 -4.65
N ASN A 184 -16.28 -3.50 -4.69
CA ASN A 184 -16.16 -2.73 -5.92
C ASN A 184 -14.76 -2.14 -6.01
N VAL A 185 -14.10 -2.32 -7.14
CA VAL A 185 -12.75 -1.81 -7.41
C VAL A 185 -12.76 -1.07 -8.72
N GLN A 186 -12.12 0.09 -8.75
CA GLN A 186 -11.87 0.85 -9.96
C GLN A 186 -10.39 1.19 -10.04
N LEU A 187 -9.76 0.87 -11.16
CA LEU A 187 -8.40 1.24 -11.52
C LEU A 187 -8.47 2.23 -12.69
N THR A 188 -7.74 3.32 -12.57
CA THR A 188 -7.60 4.32 -13.63
C THR A 188 -6.13 4.54 -13.95
N SER A 189 -5.81 4.74 -15.20
CA SER A 189 -4.48 5.18 -15.63
C SER A 189 -4.64 6.29 -16.68
N ASP A 190 -4.07 7.44 -16.40
CA ASP A 190 -3.91 8.54 -17.36
C ASP A 190 -2.45 8.67 -17.85
N ASN A 191 -1.69 7.59 -17.70
CA ASN A 191 -0.30 7.54 -18.15
C ASN A 191 -0.23 7.55 -19.67
N PRO A 192 0.69 8.32 -20.29
CA PRO A 192 0.87 8.35 -21.74
C PRO A 192 1.17 6.98 -22.38
N LEU A 193 1.78 6.06 -21.63
CA LEU A 193 2.08 4.70 -22.11
C LEU A 193 0.85 3.81 -22.16
N LEU A 194 -0.10 4.02 -21.22
CA LEU A 194 -1.31 3.21 -21.12
C LEU A 194 -2.42 4.01 -20.45
N LYS A 195 -3.37 4.49 -21.24
CA LYS A 195 -4.60 5.12 -20.76
C LYS A 195 -5.70 4.10 -20.67
N MET A 196 -6.21 3.87 -19.46
CA MET A 196 -7.25 2.87 -19.24
C MET A 196 -8.10 3.16 -18.02
N THR A 197 -9.30 2.57 -18.02
CA THR A 197 -10.12 2.36 -16.84
C THR A 197 -10.47 0.89 -16.72
N ALA A 198 -10.40 0.35 -15.51
CA ALA A 198 -10.90 -0.98 -15.23
C ALA A 198 -11.81 -0.90 -13.99
N ASP A 199 -12.91 -1.60 -14.03
CA ASP A 199 -13.85 -1.72 -12.92
C ASP A 199 -14.15 -3.19 -12.66
N ALA A 200 -14.34 -3.53 -11.39
CA ALA A 200 -14.72 -4.87 -10.99
C ALA A 200 -15.70 -4.81 -9.82
N GLU A 201 -16.67 -5.70 -9.84
CA GLU A 201 -17.58 -5.97 -8.73
C GLU A 201 -17.52 -7.46 -8.41
N TYR A 202 -17.43 -7.80 -7.13
CA TYR A 202 -17.38 -9.19 -6.70
C TYR A 202 -18.16 -9.40 -5.41
N HIS A 203 -19.00 -10.46 -5.38
CA HIS A 203 -19.81 -10.85 -4.24
C HIS A 203 -19.03 -11.79 -3.32
N LEU A 204 -18.55 -11.25 -2.20
CA LEU A 204 -17.64 -11.93 -1.29
C LEU A 204 -18.29 -13.00 -0.42
N ALA A 205 -19.61 -12.90 -0.16
CA ALA A 205 -20.34 -13.86 0.67
C ALA A 205 -20.77 -15.12 -0.10
N HIS A 206 -20.63 -15.16 -1.40
CA HIS A 206 -21.03 -16.32 -2.19
C HIS A 206 -19.95 -17.40 -2.14
N HIS A 207 -20.37 -18.67 -2.02
CA HIS A 207 -19.44 -19.81 -2.05
C HIS A 207 -18.99 -20.20 -3.46
N TYR A 208 -19.49 -19.51 -4.47
CA TYR A 208 -19.11 -19.66 -5.87
C TYR A 208 -18.68 -18.31 -6.43
N PRO A 209 -17.85 -18.28 -7.46
CA PRO A 209 -17.46 -17.04 -8.13
C PRO A 209 -18.69 -16.29 -8.65
N ASP A 210 -18.83 -15.03 -8.25
CA ASP A 210 -19.92 -14.15 -8.68
C ASP A 210 -19.39 -12.72 -8.78
N GLY A 211 -19.22 -12.25 -10.00
CA GLY A 211 -18.66 -10.93 -10.24
C GLY A 211 -18.63 -10.54 -11.71
N LYS A 212 -18.32 -9.30 -11.93
CA LYS A 212 -18.16 -8.71 -13.27
C LYS A 212 -16.91 -7.84 -13.30
N VAL A 213 -16.32 -7.75 -14.47
CA VAL A 213 -15.17 -6.89 -14.75
C VAL A 213 -15.38 -6.16 -16.06
N GLY A 214 -15.03 -4.89 -16.08
CA GLY A 214 -14.95 -4.06 -17.27
C GLY A 214 -13.53 -3.53 -17.43
N LEU A 215 -13.04 -3.49 -18.65
CA LEU A 215 -11.77 -2.88 -19.02
C LEU A 215 -11.99 -2.04 -20.27
N ASN A 216 -11.61 -0.78 -20.20
CA ASN A 216 -11.60 0.15 -21.31
C ASN A 216 -10.21 0.74 -21.48
N VAL A 217 -9.54 0.44 -22.58
CA VAL A 217 -8.23 0.98 -22.94
C VAL A 217 -8.41 2.00 -24.04
N THR A 218 -8.15 3.28 -23.75
CA THR A 218 -8.33 4.39 -24.70
C THR A 218 -7.01 4.84 -25.32
N GLY A 219 -5.89 4.33 -24.88
CA GLY A 219 -4.59 4.62 -25.48
C GLY A 219 -3.51 3.69 -24.95
N ILE A 220 -2.68 3.18 -25.84
CA ILE A 220 -1.52 2.36 -25.53
C ILE A 220 -0.36 2.69 -26.47
N ASP A 221 0.81 2.92 -25.92
CA ASP A 221 2.05 3.07 -26.65
C ASP A 221 2.72 1.69 -26.80
N THR A 222 2.31 0.94 -27.83
CA THR A 222 2.79 -0.43 -28.04
C THR A 222 4.26 -0.49 -28.41
N GLU A 223 4.81 0.55 -29.01
CA GLU A 223 6.22 0.62 -29.39
C GLU A 223 7.09 0.75 -28.14
N LYS A 224 6.73 1.66 -27.23
CA LYS A 224 7.47 1.83 -25.98
C LYS A 224 7.30 0.66 -25.02
N LEU A 225 6.07 0.10 -24.90
CA LEU A 225 5.80 -0.98 -23.95
C LEU A 225 6.29 -2.35 -24.42
N PHE A 226 6.22 -2.62 -25.71
CA PHE A 226 6.45 -3.98 -26.25
C PHE A 226 7.47 -4.02 -27.38
N GLY A 227 8.01 -2.89 -27.83
CA GLY A 227 8.89 -2.78 -28.99
C GLY A 227 8.19 -3.12 -30.31
N VAL A 228 6.84 -3.11 -30.33
CA VAL A 228 6.04 -3.48 -31.49
C VAL A 228 5.44 -2.22 -32.12
N SER A 229 5.89 -1.88 -33.33
CA SER A 229 5.27 -0.83 -34.12
C SER A 229 4.10 -1.37 -34.92
N LEU A 230 2.92 -0.78 -34.75
CA LEU A 230 1.71 -1.14 -35.50
C LEU A 230 1.68 -0.57 -36.94
N GLY A 231 2.83 -0.20 -37.48
CA GLY A 231 3.01 0.31 -38.85
C GLY A 231 2.27 1.63 -39.09
N LYS A 232 1.50 1.74 -40.20
CA LYS A 232 0.76 2.96 -40.53
C LYS A 232 -0.27 3.43 -39.48
N ASN A 233 -0.57 2.59 -38.51
CA ASN A 233 -1.46 2.89 -37.38
C ASN A 233 -0.69 3.24 -36.10
N SER A 234 0.65 3.31 -36.17
CA SER A 234 1.44 3.78 -35.04
C SER A 234 1.03 5.22 -34.69
N GLY A 235 0.69 5.46 -33.43
CA GLY A 235 0.22 6.76 -32.97
C GLY A 235 -1.31 6.97 -33.02
N LYS A 236 -2.10 6.03 -33.54
CA LYS A 236 -3.55 6.04 -33.32
C LYS A 236 -3.87 5.39 -31.98
N PRO A 237 -4.78 5.98 -31.18
CA PRO A 237 -5.22 5.35 -29.94
C PRO A 237 -5.85 3.99 -30.25
N LEU A 238 -5.43 2.95 -29.56
CA LEU A 238 -6.11 1.67 -29.57
C LEU A 238 -7.30 1.78 -28.64
N ASP A 239 -8.50 1.69 -29.18
CA ASP A 239 -9.71 1.63 -28.39
C ASP A 239 -10.10 0.14 -28.20
N LEU A 240 -9.95 -0.34 -26.99
CA LEU A 240 -10.23 -1.73 -26.62
C LEU A 240 -11.19 -1.76 -25.44
N GLN A 241 -12.35 -2.39 -25.62
CA GLN A 241 -13.31 -2.63 -24.57
C GLN A 241 -13.46 -4.13 -24.31
N LEU A 242 -13.25 -4.54 -23.08
CA LEU A 242 -13.47 -5.89 -22.61
C LEU A 242 -14.44 -5.87 -21.44
N THR A 243 -15.51 -6.67 -21.50
CA THR A 243 -16.38 -6.93 -20.35
C THR A 243 -16.44 -8.42 -20.09
N GLY A 244 -16.37 -8.79 -18.82
CA GLY A 244 -16.46 -10.17 -18.37
C GLY A 244 -17.43 -10.28 -17.20
N GLU A 245 -18.22 -11.34 -17.19
CA GLU A 245 -19.07 -11.72 -16.07
C GLU A 245 -18.82 -13.18 -15.75
N VAL A 246 -18.66 -13.48 -14.46
CA VAL A 246 -18.59 -14.85 -13.95
C VAL A 246 -19.70 -15.04 -12.94
N ARG A 247 -20.51 -16.09 -13.14
CA ARG A 247 -21.54 -16.47 -12.19
C ARG A 247 -21.60 -17.98 -12.09
N LYS A 248 -21.23 -18.51 -10.92
CA LYS A 248 -21.04 -19.94 -10.72
C LYS A 248 -19.94 -20.49 -11.65
N GLU A 249 -20.30 -21.43 -12.52
CA GLU A 249 -19.37 -22.08 -13.47
C GLU A 249 -19.44 -21.48 -14.89
N ARG A 250 -20.23 -20.41 -15.09
CA ARG A 250 -20.41 -19.77 -16.40
C ARG A 250 -19.62 -18.47 -16.48
N VAL A 251 -18.84 -18.36 -17.54
CA VAL A 251 -18.06 -17.17 -17.86
C VAL A 251 -18.61 -16.56 -19.15
N PHE A 252 -18.94 -15.29 -19.11
CA PHE A 252 -19.38 -14.52 -20.27
C PHE A 252 -18.33 -13.44 -20.55
N THR A 253 -17.84 -13.39 -21.77
CA THR A 253 -16.82 -12.40 -22.14
C THR A 253 -17.22 -11.70 -23.43
N HIS A 254 -17.17 -10.38 -23.42
CA HIS A 254 -17.35 -9.53 -24.59
C HIS A 254 -16.10 -8.69 -24.82
N LEU A 255 -15.48 -8.84 -25.98
CA LEU A 255 -14.34 -8.06 -26.40
C LEU A 255 -14.73 -7.19 -27.60
N THR A 256 -14.45 -5.91 -27.51
CA THR A 256 -14.60 -4.95 -28.62
C THR A 256 -13.26 -4.25 -28.82
N ALA A 257 -12.72 -4.31 -30.03
CA ALA A 257 -11.47 -3.62 -30.40
C ALA A 257 -11.75 -2.82 -31.68
N GLY A 258 -11.90 -1.51 -31.55
CA GLY A 258 -12.37 -0.66 -32.64
C GLY A 258 -13.71 -1.15 -33.19
N ASP A 259 -13.74 -1.48 -34.50
CA ASP A 259 -14.95 -2.02 -35.16
C ASP A 259 -15.11 -3.55 -35.01
N LEU A 260 -14.15 -4.24 -34.36
CA LEU A 260 -14.19 -5.69 -34.16
C LEU A 260 -14.94 -6.02 -32.87
N LYS A 261 -16.03 -6.80 -33.00
CA LYS A 261 -16.79 -7.31 -31.86
C LYS A 261 -16.65 -8.82 -31.78
N LEU A 262 -16.08 -9.32 -30.70
CA LEU A 262 -15.95 -10.75 -30.38
C LEU A 262 -16.82 -11.08 -29.16
N ASN A 263 -17.75 -12.01 -29.32
CA ASN A 263 -18.54 -12.56 -28.24
C ASN A 263 -18.08 -13.98 -28.00
N LEU A 264 -17.58 -14.25 -26.81
CA LEU A 264 -17.16 -15.59 -26.36
C LEU A 264 -18.07 -16.01 -25.22
N SER A 265 -18.74 -17.12 -25.35
CA SER A 265 -19.63 -17.70 -24.33
C SER A 265 -19.33 -19.15 -24.10
#